data_b88dda889b4923b7642697bc178aa978
#
_entry.id   b88dda889b4923b7642697bc178aa978
#
_cell.length_a   1.000
_cell.length_b   1.000
_cell.length_c   1.000
_cell.angle_alpha   90.00
_cell.angle_beta   90.00
_cell.angle_gamma   90.00
#
_symmetry.space_group_name_H-M   'P 1'
#
loop_
_entity.id
_entity.type
_entity.pdbx_description
1 polymer ?
#
loop_
_entity_poly.entity_id
_entity_poly.type
_entity_poly.pdbx_seq_one_letter_code
_entity_poly.pdbx_strand_id
1 'polypeptide(L)'
;GLPSARRLFAEILGCRSEQVFVGGNASLQLMYDTISKGYTHGLLHSPRPWCREEKVKWLCPAPGYDRHFKVTESFGFELITIAMTPDGPDMDAVEEAVKDPAVKGIWCVPKYSNPAGIIYSQETIRRMAALEPAAPDFTIMWDNAYCIHELEGEYVEFPDILSVCEQAGHPDMVFEFASTSKVTLPGAGISCFACSEANMA
;
A
#
# COMPACT_ATOMS: atom_id res chain seq x y z
N GLY A 1 16.70 7.37 8.19
CA GLY A 1 17.65 6.70 7.27
C GLY A 1 18.64 7.67 6.65
N LEU A 2 19.65 7.17 5.94
CA LEU A 2 20.65 8.02 5.26
C LEU A 2 19.97 8.92 4.20
N PRO A 3 20.33 10.21 4.12
CA PRO A 3 19.74 11.12 3.13
C PRO A 3 19.91 10.66 1.68
N SER A 4 21.05 10.01 1.35
CA SER A 4 21.29 9.45 0.02
C SER A 4 20.32 8.30 -0.32
N ALA A 5 20.02 7.43 0.64
CA ALA A 5 19.07 6.34 0.45
C ALA A 5 17.63 6.86 0.30
N ARG A 6 17.25 7.89 1.08
CA ARG A 6 15.95 8.56 0.92
C ARG A 6 15.79 9.17 -0.47
N ARG A 7 16.82 9.86 -0.97
CA ARG A 7 16.80 10.42 -2.34
C ARG A 7 16.69 9.35 -3.41
N LEU A 8 17.45 8.24 -3.27
CA LEU A 8 17.36 7.10 -4.19
C LEU A 8 15.93 6.58 -4.31
N PHE A 9 15.27 6.31 -3.18
CA PHE A 9 13.89 5.81 -3.21
C PHE A 9 12.90 6.89 -3.68
N ALA A 10 13.12 8.15 -3.36
CA ALA A 10 12.29 9.25 -3.86
C ALA A 10 12.32 9.33 -5.40
N GLU A 11 13.51 9.17 -6.00
CA GLU A 11 13.67 9.10 -7.47
C GLU A 11 12.98 7.86 -8.06
N ILE A 12 13.12 6.69 -7.41
CA ILE A 12 12.50 5.43 -7.84
C ILE A 12 10.97 5.50 -7.81
N LEU A 13 10.39 6.11 -6.77
CA LEU A 13 8.95 6.17 -6.53
C LEU A 13 8.29 7.42 -7.13
N GLY A 14 9.08 8.40 -7.59
CA GLY A 14 8.57 9.66 -8.13
C GLY A 14 8.05 10.65 -7.07
N CYS A 15 8.41 10.45 -5.80
CA CYS A 15 7.93 11.27 -4.67
C CYS A 15 9.03 12.18 -4.07
N ARG A 16 8.69 12.96 -3.04
CA ARG A 16 9.67 13.81 -2.35
C ARG A 16 10.46 13.01 -1.30
N SER A 17 11.73 13.35 -1.08
CA SER A 17 12.59 12.67 -0.10
C SER A 17 12.10 12.79 1.35
N GLU A 18 11.33 13.82 1.67
CA GLU A 18 10.68 14.06 2.96
C GLU A 18 9.58 13.04 3.24
N GLN A 19 8.96 12.51 2.19
CA GLN A 19 7.92 11.48 2.24
C GLN A 19 8.46 10.06 2.39
N VAL A 20 9.79 9.87 2.37
CA VAL A 20 10.43 8.53 2.37
C VAL A 20 11.05 8.19 3.72
N PHE A 21 10.66 7.05 4.27
CA PHE A 21 11.33 6.37 5.38
C PHE A 21 12.10 5.16 4.85
N VAL A 22 13.38 5.05 5.21
CA VAL A 22 14.23 3.91 4.84
C VAL A 22 14.42 3.00 6.04
N GLY A 23 14.02 1.73 5.87
CA GLY A 23 14.08 0.70 6.89
C GLY A 23 15.19 -0.34 6.68
N GLY A 24 14.96 -1.56 7.18
CA GLY A 24 15.80 -2.73 6.96
C GLY A 24 15.71 -3.24 5.51
N ASN A 25 16.00 -4.52 5.29
CA ASN A 25 15.99 -5.08 3.93
C ASN A 25 14.61 -5.58 3.43
N ALA A 26 13.64 -5.75 4.33
CA ALA A 26 12.37 -6.37 4.01
C ALA A 26 11.20 -5.36 4.08
N SER A 27 10.60 -5.01 2.93
CA SER A 27 9.39 -4.18 2.89
C SER A 27 8.22 -4.80 3.65
N LEU A 28 8.11 -6.13 3.67
CA LEU A 28 7.08 -6.83 4.44
C LEU A 28 7.16 -6.55 5.95
N GLN A 29 8.38 -6.34 6.49
CA GLN A 29 8.55 -5.93 7.89
C GLN A 29 7.97 -4.53 8.11
N LEU A 30 8.23 -3.59 7.21
CA LEU A 30 7.68 -2.24 7.28
C LEU A 30 6.14 -2.24 7.18
N MET A 31 5.58 -3.11 6.34
CA MET A 31 4.12 -3.32 6.25
C MET A 31 3.57 -3.85 7.57
N TYR A 32 4.23 -4.87 8.16
CA TYR A 32 3.85 -5.39 9.47
C TYR A 32 3.92 -4.30 10.55
N ASP A 33 4.98 -3.50 10.56
CA ASP A 33 5.17 -2.41 11.53
C ASP A 33 4.08 -1.34 11.39
N THR A 34 3.68 -1.00 10.15
CA THR A 34 2.57 -0.07 9.88
C THR A 34 1.25 -0.60 10.42
N ILE A 35 0.91 -1.88 10.12
CA ILE A 35 -0.30 -2.53 10.67
C ILE A 35 -0.24 -2.61 12.20
N SER A 36 0.91 -2.98 12.75
CA SER A 36 1.13 -3.04 14.20
C SER A 36 0.93 -1.68 14.87
N LYS A 37 1.40 -0.60 14.22
CA LYS A 37 1.19 0.77 14.69
C LYS A 37 -0.30 1.12 14.72
N GLY A 38 -1.01 0.89 13.62
CA GLY A 38 -2.47 1.09 13.55
C GLY A 38 -3.22 0.27 14.60
N TYR A 39 -2.80 -0.98 14.81
CA TYR A 39 -3.41 -1.87 15.81
C TYR A 39 -3.20 -1.39 17.24
N THR A 40 -2.00 -0.99 17.61
CA THR A 40 -1.63 -0.67 19.00
C THR A 40 -1.84 0.78 19.38
N HIS A 41 -1.65 1.72 18.46
CA HIS A 41 -1.69 3.18 18.72
C HIS A 41 -2.72 3.92 17.88
N GLY A 42 -3.14 3.37 16.74
CA GLY A 42 -3.87 4.05 15.68
C GLY A 42 -2.93 4.72 14.66
N LEU A 43 -3.47 5.04 13.50
CA LEU A 43 -2.85 5.88 12.48
C LEU A 43 -3.30 7.33 12.64
N LEU A 44 -2.83 8.24 11.79
CA LEU A 44 -3.04 9.69 11.91
C LEU A 44 -4.50 10.10 12.17
N HIS A 45 -5.45 9.48 11.47
CA HIS A 45 -6.87 9.82 11.57
C HIS A 45 -7.69 8.80 12.38
N SER A 46 -7.03 7.87 13.07
CA SER A 46 -7.74 6.87 13.88
C SER A 46 -8.42 7.53 15.08
N PRO A 47 -9.73 7.33 15.26
CA PRO A 47 -10.42 7.81 16.47
C PRO A 47 -9.95 7.06 17.71
N ARG A 48 -9.42 5.86 17.53
CA ARG A 48 -8.82 5.00 18.57
C ARG A 48 -7.95 3.92 17.92
N PRO A 49 -7.04 3.27 18.67
CA PRO A 49 -6.29 2.11 18.18
C PRO A 49 -7.21 0.98 17.69
N TRP A 50 -6.85 0.30 16.61
CA TRP A 50 -7.67 -0.77 16.03
C TRP A 50 -7.90 -1.94 16.99
N CYS A 51 -6.99 -2.21 17.93
CA CYS A 51 -7.20 -3.21 18.97
C CYS A 51 -8.37 -2.90 19.91
N ARG A 52 -8.90 -1.68 19.89
CA ARG A 52 -10.07 -1.25 20.68
C ARG A 52 -11.35 -1.17 19.83
N GLU A 53 -11.27 -1.47 18.54
CA GLU A 53 -12.44 -1.62 17.68
C GLU A 53 -13.12 -2.96 17.96
N GLU A 54 -14.44 -3.00 17.84
CA GLU A 54 -15.19 -4.25 17.98
C GLU A 54 -14.80 -5.24 16.88
N LYS A 55 -14.55 -4.73 15.69
CA LYS A 55 -14.18 -5.50 14.54
C LYS A 55 -13.33 -4.68 13.60
N VAL A 56 -12.28 -5.29 13.05
CA VAL A 56 -11.47 -4.73 11.96
C VAL A 56 -11.56 -5.65 10.77
N LYS A 57 -11.87 -5.08 9.59
CA LYS A 57 -11.94 -5.78 8.32
C LYS A 57 -10.89 -5.24 7.37
N TRP A 58 -10.39 -6.12 6.49
CA TRP A 58 -9.35 -5.77 5.54
C TRP A 58 -9.62 -6.35 4.16
N LEU A 59 -9.49 -5.53 3.12
CA LEU A 59 -9.73 -5.95 1.74
C LEU A 59 -8.49 -6.66 1.19
N CYS A 60 -8.72 -7.84 0.63
CA CYS A 60 -7.70 -8.75 0.13
C CYS A 60 -7.99 -9.10 -1.33
N PRO A 61 -7.49 -8.32 -2.31
CA PRO A 61 -7.61 -8.69 -3.72
C PRO A 61 -6.97 -10.06 -4.00
N ALA A 62 -7.75 -10.98 -4.57
CA ALA A 62 -7.33 -12.36 -4.80
C ALA A 62 -7.63 -12.81 -6.25
N PRO A 63 -6.73 -13.58 -6.87
CA PRO A 63 -5.47 -14.10 -6.31
C PRO A 63 -4.48 -13.00 -6.00
N GLY A 64 -3.78 -13.09 -4.85
CA GLY A 64 -2.88 -12.07 -4.34
C GLY A 64 -1.71 -12.66 -3.54
N TYR A 65 -0.84 -11.81 -3.01
CA TYR A 65 0.31 -12.24 -2.24
C TYR A 65 -0.11 -12.66 -0.83
N ASP A 66 -0.08 -13.95 -0.55
CA ASP A 66 -0.58 -14.58 0.67
C ASP A 66 0.10 -14.08 1.96
N ARG A 67 1.35 -13.60 1.86
CA ARG A 67 2.09 -13.03 3.01
C ARG A 67 1.43 -11.75 3.54
N HIS A 68 0.87 -10.92 2.67
CA HIS A 68 0.07 -9.75 3.06
C HIS A 68 -1.13 -10.17 3.90
N PHE A 69 -1.87 -11.18 3.41
CA PHE A 69 -3.07 -11.67 4.10
C PHE A 69 -2.71 -12.23 5.48
N LYS A 70 -1.58 -12.95 5.58
CA LYS A 70 -1.08 -13.49 6.85
C LYS A 70 -0.70 -12.39 7.85
N VAL A 71 -0.22 -11.24 7.41
CA VAL A 71 0.03 -10.10 8.29
C VAL A 71 -1.27 -9.68 8.97
N THR A 72 -2.30 -9.33 8.21
CA THR A 72 -3.59 -8.87 8.77
C THR A 72 -4.34 -9.96 9.51
N GLU A 73 -4.29 -11.21 9.05
CA GLU A 73 -4.85 -12.36 9.75
C GLU A 73 -4.22 -12.55 11.15
N SER A 74 -2.91 -12.31 11.28
CA SER A 74 -2.20 -12.47 12.57
C SER A 74 -2.65 -11.48 13.65
N PHE A 75 -3.26 -10.36 13.27
CA PHE A 75 -3.88 -9.38 14.16
C PHE A 75 -5.36 -9.68 14.43
N GLY A 76 -5.91 -10.77 13.87
CA GLY A 76 -7.32 -11.17 14.04
C GLY A 76 -8.29 -10.38 13.18
N PHE A 77 -7.82 -9.73 12.10
CA PHE A 77 -8.71 -9.00 11.18
C PHE A 77 -9.55 -9.97 10.35
N GLU A 78 -10.80 -9.59 10.09
CA GLU A 78 -11.64 -10.28 9.12
C GLU A 78 -11.19 -9.91 7.70
N LEU A 79 -10.81 -10.90 6.91
CA LEU A 79 -10.36 -10.69 5.54
C LEU A 79 -11.55 -10.77 4.59
N ILE A 80 -11.73 -9.71 3.79
CA ILE A 80 -12.74 -9.63 2.73
C ILE A 80 -12.04 -9.86 1.39
N THR A 81 -12.36 -10.94 0.73
CA THR A 81 -11.83 -11.23 -0.61
C THR A 81 -12.46 -10.32 -1.65
N ILE A 82 -11.62 -9.63 -2.43
CA ILE A 82 -12.01 -8.84 -3.60
C ILE A 82 -11.51 -9.59 -4.85
N ALA A 83 -12.36 -9.77 -5.84
CA ALA A 83 -11.95 -10.40 -7.09
C ALA A 83 -10.95 -9.53 -7.84
N MET A 84 -9.94 -10.16 -8.46
CA MET A 84 -9.06 -9.49 -9.40
C MET A 84 -9.64 -9.54 -10.81
N THR A 85 -9.54 -8.43 -11.52
CA THR A 85 -9.84 -8.27 -12.95
C THR A 85 -8.54 -8.11 -13.74
N PRO A 86 -8.55 -8.12 -15.08
CA PRO A 86 -7.36 -7.83 -15.88
C PRO A 86 -6.74 -6.44 -15.62
N ASP A 87 -7.52 -5.49 -15.08
CA ASP A 87 -7.13 -4.11 -14.83
C ASP A 87 -6.77 -3.81 -13.36
N GLY A 88 -6.83 -4.82 -12.48
CA GLY A 88 -6.62 -4.67 -11.04
C GLY A 88 -7.78 -5.26 -10.22
N PRO A 89 -7.97 -4.86 -8.96
CA PRO A 89 -9.10 -5.30 -8.16
C PRO A 89 -10.43 -4.80 -8.75
N ASP A 90 -11.51 -5.56 -8.52
CA ASP A 90 -12.87 -5.13 -8.83
C ASP A 90 -13.21 -3.88 -8.00
N MET A 91 -13.10 -2.72 -8.65
CA MET A 91 -13.28 -1.43 -7.97
C MET A 91 -14.74 -1.19 -7.54
N ASP A 92 -15.74 -1.77 -8.22
CA ASP A 92 -17.13 -1.65 -7.78
C ASP A 92 -17.32 -2.36 -6.43
N ALA A 93 -16.71 -3.53 -6.27
CA ALA A 93 -16.70 -4.25 -4.99
C ALA A 93 -15.90 -3.53 -3.91
N VAL A 94 -14.77 -2.90 -4.25
CA VAL A 94 -13.98 -2.09 -3.32
C VAL A 94 -14.77 -0.88 -2.84
N GLU A 95 -15.36 -0.09 -3.75
CA GLU A 95 -16.16 1.11 -3.44
C GLU A 95 -17.38 0.80 -2.58
N GLU A 96 -17.99 -0.38 -2.75
CA GLU A 96 -19.08 -0.82 -1.89
C GLU A 96 -18.58 -1.22 -0.50
N ALA A 97 -17.47 -1.97 -0.45
CA ALA A 97 -16.93 -2.49 0.80
C ALA A 97 -16.41 -1.38 1.75
N VAL A 98 -15.84 -0.29 1.21
CA VAL A 98 -15.29 0.81 2.03
C VAL A 98 -16.39 1.67 2.71
N LYS A 99 -17.66 1.45 2.38
CA LYS A 99 -18.79 2.07 3.09
C LYS A 99 -18.98 1.51 4.49
N ASP A 100 -18.41 0.35 4.79
CA ASP A 100 -18.38 -0.22 6.14
C ASP A 100 -17.24 0.41 6.96
N PRO A 101 -17.52 1.13 8.07
CA PRO A 101 -16.50 1.77 8.88
C PRO A 101 -15.55 0.79 9.59
N ALA A 102 -15.86 -0.50 9.61
CA ALA A 102 -14.97 -1.54 10.10
C ALA A 102 -13.85 -1.88 9.09
N VAL A 103 -13.99 -1.53 7.82
CA VAL A 103 -12.97 -1.75 6.78
C VAL A 103 -11.89 -0.68 6.91
N LYS A 104 -10.70 -1.11 7.37
CA LYS A 104 -9.58 -0.22 7.69
C LYS A 104 -8.50 -0.16 6.62
N GLY A 105 -8.58 -0.99 5.60
CA GLY A 105 -7.60 -0.89 4.51
C GLY A 105 -7.69 -1.99 3.46
N ILE A 106 -6.79 -1.88 2.50
CA ILE A 106 -6.66 -2.76 1.35
C ILE A 106 -5.19 -3.07 1.06
N TRP A 107 -4.90 -4.32 0.66
CA TRP A 107 -3.61 -4.70 0.09
C TRP A 107 -3.59 -4.51 -1.41
N CYS A 108 -2.55 -3.85 -1.93
CA CYS A 108 -2.36 -3.65 -3.38
C CYS A 108 -0.96 -4.06 -3.80
N VAL A 109 -0.86 -4.79 -4.92
CA VAL A 109 0.40 -5.04 -5.65
C VAL A 109 0.18 -4.55 -7.09
N PRO A 110 0.44 -3.25 -7.36
CA PRO A 110 -0.11 -2.57 -8.53
C PRO A 110 0.59 -2.91 -9.85
N LYS A 111 1.87 -3.31 -9.80
CA LYS A 111 2.65 -3.65 -10.99
C LYS A 111 3.14 -5.09 -10.89
N TYR A 112 2.83 -5.90 -11.90
CA TYR A 112 3.14 -7.33 -11.95
C TYR A 112 2.68 -8.08 -10.70
N SER A 113 1.39 -7.98 -10.38
CA SER A 113 0.79 -8.56 -9.17
C SER A 113 1.11 -10.04 -9.03
N ASN A 114 1.48 -10.45 -7.82
CA ASN A 114 1.79 -11.84 -7.51
C ASN A 114 0.52 -12.57 -7.03
N PRO A 115 0.05 -13.69 -7.65
CA PRO A 115 0.74 -14.45 -8.71
C PRO A 115 0.32 -14.09 -10.14
N ALA A 116 -0.66 -13.24 -10.36
CA ALA A 116 -1.34 -13.11 -11.64
C ALA A 116 -0.61 -12.25 -12.69
N GLY A 117 0.41 -11.49 -12.30
CA GLY A 117 1.16 -10.61 -13.21
C GLY A 117 0.40 -9.38 -13.70
N ILE A 118 -0.74 -9.06 -13.11
CA ILE A 118 -1.60 -7.94 -13.51
C ILE A 118 -0.90 -6.61 -13.21
N ILE A 119 -1.03 -5.65 -14.13
CA ILE A 119 -0.67 -4.24 -13.94
C ILE A 119 -1.98 -3.46 -13.81
N TYR A 120 -2.12 -2.68 -12.73
CA TYR A 120 -3.33 -1.88 -12.52
C TYR A 120 -3.45 -0.81 -13.61
N SER A 121 -4.64 -0.69 -14.18
CA SER A 121 -4.93 0.36 -15.16
C SER A 121 -4.93 1.74 -14.51
N GLN A 122 -4.70 2.78 -15.33
CA GLN A 122 -4.80 4.18 -14.88
C GLN A 122 -6.16 4.49 -14.25
N GLU A 123 -7.23 3.89 -14.79
CA GLU A 123 -8.58 4.04 -14.25
C GLU A 123 -8.70 3.42 -12.86
N THR A 124 -8.17 2.20 -12.66
CA THR A 124 -8.13 1.54 -11.35
C THR A 124 -7.38 2.38 -10.33
N ILE A 125 -6.20 2.92 -10.69
CA ILE A 125 -5.40 3.76 -9.81
C ILE A 125 -6.15 5.04 -9.44
N ARG A 126 -6.80 5.70 -10.41
CA ARG A 126 -7.58 6.91 -10.20
C ARG A 126 -8.79 6.63 -9.28
N ARG A 127 -9.53 5.55 -9.50
CA ARG A 127 -10.65 5.14 -8.64
C ARG A 127 -10.19 4.79 -7.23
N MET A 128 -9.06 4.11 -7.09
CA MET A 128 -8.46 3.78 -5.79
C MET A 128 -8.12 5.04 -4.99
N ALA A 129 -7.51 6.04 -5.63
CA ALA A 129 -7.16 7.30 -4.98
C ALA A 129 -8.38 8.18 -4.63
N ALA A 130 -9.49 8.02 -5.38
CA ALA A 130 -10.74 8.75 -5.19
C ALA A 130 -11.75 8.03 -4.26
N LEU A 131 -11.34 6.97 -3.56
CA LEU A 131 -12.21 6.29 -2.60
C LEU A 131 -12.68 7.25 -1.49
N GLU A 132 -13.94 7.11 -1.10
CA GLU A 132 -14.55 7.84 0.02
C GLU A 132 -14.92 6.84 1.15
N PRO A 133 -13.93 6.36 1.91
CA PRO A 133 -14.19 5.36 2.93
C PRO A 133 -14.96 5.94 4.12
N ALA A 134 -15.87 5.14 4.70
CA ALA A 134 -16.57 5.50 5.94
C ALA A 134 -15.62 5.51 7.15
N ALA A 135 -14.51 4.75 7.10
CA ALA A 135 -13.47 4.78 8.12
C ALA A 135 -12.49 5.94 7.84
N PRO A 136 -12.34 6.93 8.75
CA PRO A 136 -11.45 8.06 8.53
C PRO A 136 -9.97 7.67 8.49
N ASP A 137 -9.64 6.50 9.00
CA ASP A 137 -8.31 5.90 9.08
C ASP A 137 -8.12 4.72 8.11
N PHE A 138 -8.95 4.67 7.04
CA PHE A 138 -8.75 3.71 5.97
C PHE A 138 -7.40 3.95 5.29
N THR A 139 -6.69 2.86 4.99
CA THR A 139 -5.35 2.95 4.40
C THR A 139 -5.13 2.00 3.24
N ILE A 140 -4.49 2.49 2.21
CA ILE A 140 -4.03 1.72 1.05
C ILE A 140 -2.59 1.29 1.32
N MET A 141 -2.36 -0.03 1.45
CA MET A 141 -1.03 -0.63 1.55
C MET A 141 -0.56 -0.98 0.14
N TRP A 142 0.22 -0.08 -0.46
CA TRP A 142 0.64 -0.12 -1.86
C TRP A 142 2.03 -0.75 -1.99
N ASP A 143 2.09 -2.08 -2.18
CA ASP A 143 3.35 -2.81 -2.34
C ASP A 143 3.85 -2.72 -3.78
N ASN A 144 4.67 -1.72 -4.05
CA ASN A 144 5.28 -1.47 -5.35
C ASN A 144 6.61 -2.24 -5.51
N ALA A 145 6.55 -3.57 -5.29
CA ALA A 145 7.72 -4.45 -5.29
C ALA A 145 8.46 -4.48 -6.64
N TYR A 146 7.78 -4.15 -7.73
CA TYR A 146 8.29 -4.19 -9.10
C TYR A 146 8.35 -2.80 -9.75
N CYS A 147 8.49 -1.75 -8.96
CA CYS A 147 8.40 -0.34 -9.39
C CYS A 147 9.28 0.00 -10.60
N ILE A 148 10.47 -0.55 -10.70
CA ILE A 148 11.44 -0.29 -11.80
C ILE A 148 11.59 -1.45 -12.78
N HIS A 149 10.75 -2.48 -12.69
CA HIS A 149 10.84 -3.64 -13.58
C HIS A 149 10.02 -3.41 -14.84
N GLU A 150 10.59 -3.80 -15.98
CA GLU A 150 9.90 -3.99 -17.23
C GLU A 150 10.15 -5.42 -17.68
N LEU A 151 9.14 -6.27 -17.54
CA LEU A 151 9.25 -7.69 -17.84
C LEU A 151 8.91 -8.01 -19.28
N GLU A 152 8.07 -7.17 -19.92
CA GLU A 152 7.66 -7.30 -21.32
C GLU A 152 7.41 -5.92 -21.93
N GLY A 153 7.79 -5.75 -23.21
CA GLY A 153 7.48 -4.55 -23.99
C GLY A 153 8.35 -3.33 -23.68
N GLU A 154 7.82 -2.15 -23.99
CA GLU A 154 8.46 -0.87 -23.73
C GLU A 154 8.14 -0.37 -22.32
N TYR A 155 8.97 0.56 -21.82
CA TYR A 155 8.74 1.21 -20.53
C TYR A 155 7.35 1.85 -20.49
N VAL A 156 6.59 1.52 -19.46
CA VAL A 156 5.31 2.14 -19.15
C VAL A 156 5.47 3.00 -17.90
N GLU A 157 5.26 4.31 -18.07
CA GLU A 157 5.24 5.21 -16.93
C GLU A 157 4.12 4.81 -15.96
N PHE A 158 4.52 4.56 -14.72
CA PHE A 158 3.60 4.15 -13.66
C PHE A 158 3.40 5.36 -12.71
N PRO A 159 2.14 5.75 -12.41
CA PRO A 159 1.88 6.96 -11.63
C PRO A 159 2.43 6.86 -10.21
N ASP A 160 2.94 7.97 -9.70
CA ASP A 160 3.18 8.15 -8.27
C ASP A 160 1.84 8.21 -7.53
N ILE A 161 1.53 7.14 -6.79
CA ILE A 161 0.25 7.01 -6.08
C ILE A 161 0.05 8.10 -5.02
N LEU A 162 1.13 8.59 -4.38
CA LEU A 162 1.04 9.68 -3.40
C LEU A 162 0.49 10.95 -4.05
N SER A 163 1.04 11.32 -5.21
CA SER A 163 0.56 12.49 -5.97
C SER A 163 -0.86 12.31 -6.45
N VAL A 164 -1.26 11.10 -6.88
CA VAL A 164 -2.63 10.81 -7.32
C VAL A 164 -3.61 10.94 -6.15
N CYS A 165 -3.27 10.41 -4.98
CA CYS A 165 -4.08 10.56 -3.77
C CYS A 165 -4.15 12.02 -3.29
N GLU A 166 -3.04 12.77 -3.36
CA GLU A 166 -3.01 14.21 -3.02
C GLU A 166 -3.95 15.01 -3.93
N GLN A 167 -3.91 14.76 -5.25
CA GLN A 167 -4.81 15.40 -6.23
C GLN A 167 -6.28 15.02 -6.02
N ALA A 168 -6.56 13.81 -5.55
CA ALA A 168 -7.90 13.36 -5.21
C ALA A 168 -8.42 13.92 -3.87
N GLY A 169 -7.58 14.61 -3.08
CA GLY A 169 -7.95 15.17 -1.77
C GLY A 169 -7.69 14.22 -0.58
N HIS A 170 -7.02 13.09 -0.81
CA HIS A 170 -6.77 12.05 0.19
C HIS A 170 -5.27 11.77 0.41
N PRO A 171 -4.43 12.79 0.71
CA PRO A 171 -2.98 12.64 0.78
C PRO A 171 -2.50 11.64 1.83
N ASP A 172 -3.30 11.42 2.88
CA ASP A 172 -2.92 10.60 4.03
C ASP A 172 -3.38 9.13 3.91
N MET A 173 -4.08 8.79 2.82
CA MET A 173 -4.74 7.49 2.70
C MET A 173 -3.78 6.36 2.27
N VAL A 174 -2.56 6.66 1.83
CA VAL A 174 -1.68 5.68 1.22
C VAL A 174 -0.33 5.55 1.92
N PHE A 175 0.12 4.30 2.08
CA PHE A 175 1.50 3.93 2.37
C PHE A 175 2.03 3.10 1.21
N GLU A 176 3.03 3.61 0.50
CA GLU A 176 3.69 2.92 -0.60
C GLU A 176 4.97 2.25 -0.11
N PHE A 177 5.18 1.00 -0.49
CA PHE A 177 6.33 0.20 -0.06
C PHE A 177 7.15 -0.24 -1.26
N ALA A 178 8.47 -0.21 -1.10
CA ALA A 178 9.41 -0.71 -2.09
C ALA A 178 10.67 -1.30 -1.42
N SER A 179 11.42 -2.09 -2.18
CA SER A 179 12.71 -2.59 -1.73
C SER A 179 13.63 -2.88 -2.91
N THR A 180 14.93 -2.95 -2.63
CA THR A 180 15.93 -3.38 -3.62
C THR A 180 16.05 -4.90 -3.75
N SER A 181 15.26 -5.67 -3.00
CA SER A 181 15.36 -7.14 -2.92
C SER A 181 15.20 -7.86 -4.26
N LYS A 182 14.43 -7.28 -5.19
CA LYS A 182 14.21 -7.85 -6.52
C LYS A 182 15.09 -7.23 -7.60
N VAL A 183 15.88 -6.23 -7.25
CA VAL A 183 16.76 -5.45 -8.16
C VAL A 183 18.22 -5.81 -7.95
N THR A 184 18.62 -6.05 -6.71
CA THR A 184 19.97 -6.33 -6.28
C THR A 184 20.07 -7.71 -5.64
N LEU A 185 21.00 -7.89 -4.70
CA LEU A 185 21.18 -9.14 -3.97
C LEU A 185 20.08 -9.27 -2.89
N PRO A 186 19.20 -10.27 -2.97
CA PRO A 186 18.20 -10.52 -1.92
C PRO A 186 18.89 -10.75 -0.55
N GLY A 187 18.33 -10.14 0.48
CA GLY A 187 18.88 -10.22 1.85
C GLY A 187 20.01 -9.25 2.18
N ALA A 188 20.57 -8.56 1.18
CA ALA A 188 21.60 -7.51 1.38
C ALA A 188 21.13 -6.12 0.94
N GLY A 189 19.84 -5.98 0.59
CA GLY A 189 19.25 -4.74 0.14
C GLY A 189 18.70 -3.88 1.28
N ILE A 190 17.98 -2.85 0.88
CA ILE A 190 17.23 -1.94 1.75
C ILE A 190 15.79 -1.84 1.27
N SER A 191 14.90 -1.47 2.18
CA SER A 191 13.49 -1.21 1.89
C SER A 191 13.08 0.17 2.37
N CYS A 192 11.97 0.64 1.85
CA CYS A 192 11.37 1.88 2.28
C CYS A 192 9.84 1.76 2.34
N PHE A 193 9.23 2.69 3.03
CA PHE A 193 7.89 3.14 2.70
C PHE A 193 7.89 4.64 2.42
N ALA A 194 6.90 5.09 1.64
CA ALA A 194 6.61 6.48 1.39
C ALA A 194 5.15 6.78 1.75
N CYS A 195 4.90 7.94 2.34
CA CYS A 195 3.56 8.41 2.72
C CYS A 195 3.54 9.93 2.76
N SER A 196 2.41 10.53 3.10
CA SER A 196 2.32 11.97 3.33
C SER A 196 3.26 12.43 4.45
N GLU A 197 3.65 13.69 4.44
CA GLU A 197 4.47 14.27 5.51
C GLU A 197 3.74 14.24 6.86
N ALA A 198 2.41 14.32 6.85
CA ALA A 198 1.59 14.22 8.05
C ALA A 198 1.65 12.81 8.68
N ASN A 199 1.61 11.75 7.85
CA ASN A 199 1.80 10.38 8.32
C ASN A 199 3.25 10.08 8.74
N MET A 200 4.23 10.87 8.24
CA MET A 200 5.64 10.70 8.58
C MET A 200 6.00 11.28 9.95
N ALA A 201 5.24 12.24 10.46
CA ALA A 201 5.46 12.91 11.74
C ALA A 201 5.04 12.06 12.94
#